data_4ebebba27e5635eb84575504d6e86def
#
_entry.id   4ebebba27e5635eb84575504d6e86def
#
_cell.length_a   1.000
_cell.length_b   1.000
_cell.length_c   1.000
_cell.angle_alpha   90.00
_cell.angle_beta   90.00
_cell.angle_gamma   90.00
#
_symmetry.space_group_name_H-M   'P 1'
#
loop_
_entity.id
_entity.type
_entity.pdbx_description
1 polymer ?
#
loop_
_entity_poly.entity_id
_entity_poly.type
_entity_poly.pdbx_seq_one_letter_code
_entity_poly.pdbx_strand_id
1 'polypeptide(L)'
;MTARGPDVDAELVERVRRGDMRAFEMLVVKYQRRIQRLVARMVRDVDLVEDIAQETFIRAYRALPQFRGESAFYTWLYRIAVNTAKKALMELRRDPLIVESALAVDEDEETS
;
A
#
# COMPACT_ATOMS: atom_id res chain seq x y z
N MET A 1 -29.91 -2.79 7.41
CA MET A 1 -29.47 -3.28 7.32
C MET A 1 -28.51 -3.31 6.95
N THR A 2 -28.27 -3.04 7.10
CA THR A 2 -27.64 -3.33 6.80
C THR A 2 -27.13 -4.02 6.58
N ALA A 3 -27.77 -3.92 6.53
CA ALA A 3 -27.41 -5.09 6.34
C ALA A 3 -26.10 -5.51 5.90
N ARG A 4 -25.27 -5.07 6.41
CA ARG A 4 -23.96 -5.53 6.25
C ARG A 4 -23.77 -6.74 7.11
N GLY A 5 -23.27 -7.83 6.60
CA GLY A 5 -22.92 -8.97 7.42
C GLY A 5 -21.76 -8.65 8.34
N PRO A 6 -21.21 -9.65 9.03
CA PRO A 6 -20.06 -9.45 9.90
C PRO A 6 -18.92 -8.83 9.13
N ASP A 7 -18.10 -8.05 9.83
CA ASP A 7 -16.93 -7.42 9.21
C ASP A 7 -15.86 -8.49 8.98
N VAL A 8 -15.76 -8.95 7.76
CA VAL A 8 -14.83 -10.01 7.38
C VAL A 8 -13.38 -9.58 7.62
N ASP A 9 -13.07 -8.32 7.30
CA ASP A 9 -11.71 -7.82 7.50
C ASP A 9 -11.34 -7.82 8.97
N ALA A 10 -12.26 -7.40 9.85
CA ALA A 10 -11.98 -7.40 11.28
C ALA A 10 -11.71 -8.80 11.79
N GLU A 11 -12.47 -9.79 11.29
CA GLU A 11 -12.23 -11.18 11.65
C GLU A 11 -10.86 -11.66 11.20
N LEU A 12 -10.48 -11.33 9.96
CA LEU A 12 -9.18 -11.72 9.43
C LEU A 12 -8.06 -11.07 10.24
N VAL A 13 -8.20 -9.80 10.57
CA VAL A 13 -7.22 -9.08 11.38
C VAL A 13 -7.02 -9.79 12.73
N GLU A 14 -8.12 -10.18 13.38
CA GLU A 14 -8.01 -10.89 14.66
C GLU A 14 -7.30 -12.23 14.53
N ARG A 15 -7.57 -12.93 13.44
CA ARG A 15 -6.89 -14.19 13.17
C ARG A 15 -5.40 -13.99 12.96
N VAL A 16 -5.01 -12.93 12.24
CA VAL A 16 -3.59 -12.61 12.05
C VAL A 16 -2.92 -12.33 13.41
N ARG A 17 -3.61 -11.60 14.28
CA ARG A 17 -3.08 -11.30 15.61
C ARG A 17 -2.84 -12.56 16.42
N ARG A 18 -3.59 -13.61 16.16
CA ARG A 18 -3.42 -14.90 16.84
C ARG A 18 -2.38 -15.79 16.14
N GLY A 19 -1.71 -15.27 15.10
CA GLY A 19 -0.68 -16.02 14.43
C GLY A 19 -1.12 -16.75 13.17
N ASP A 20 -2.35 -16.52 12.71
CA ASP A 20 -2.84 -17.16 11.50
C ASP A 20 -2.39 -16.42 10.26
N MET A 21 -1.29 -16.87 9.67
CA MET A 21 -0.72 -16.22 8.49
C MET A 21 -1.61 -16.35 7.27
N ARG A 22 -2.43 -17.38 7.20
CA ARG A 22 -3.36 -17.54 6.07
C ARG A 22 -4.37 -16.42 6.03
N ALA A 23 -4.77 -15.92 7.21
CA ALA A 23 -5.69 -14.79 7.27
C ALA A 23 -5.04 -13.54 6.65
N PHE A 24 -3.75 -13.34 6.89
CA PHE A 24 -3.05 -12.21 6.28
C PHE A 24 -2.96 -12.38 4.77
N GLU A 25 -2.65 -13.58 4.29
CA GLU A 25 -2.62 -13.86 2.86
C GLU A 25 -3.97 -13.55 2.20
N MET A 26 -5.07 -13.84 2.90
CA MET A 26 -6.39 -13.53 2.39
C MET A 26 -6.61 -12.02 2.25
N LEU A 27 -6.12 -11.27 3.21
CA LEU A 27 -6.19 -9.80 3.13
C LEU A 27 -5.34 -9.28 1.97
N VAL A 28 -4.16 -9.85 1.76
CA VAL A 28 -3.31 -9.46 0.63
C VAL A 28 -4.03 -9.73 -0.69
N VAL A 29 -4.54 -10.93 -0.88
CA VAL A 29 -5.24 -11.29 -2.10
C VAL A 29 -6.44 -10.37 -2.34
N LYS A 30 -7.17 -10.06 -1.27
CA LYS A 30 -8.36 -9.20 -1.36
C LYS A 30 -8.03 -7.79 -1.83
N TYR A 31 -6.93 -7.22 -1.38
CA TYR A 31 -6.63 -5.80 -1.61
C TYR A 31 -5.46 -5.54 -2.54
N GLN A 32 -4.76 -6.56 -2.97
CA GLN A 32 -3.55 -6.42 -3.77
C GLN A 32 -3.75 -5.55 -5.01
N ARG A 33 -4.80 -5.81 -5.78
CA ARG A 33 -5.04 -5.06 -7.01
C ARG A 33 -5.40 -3.60 -6.74
N ARG A 34 -6.16 -3.37 -5.67
CA ARG A 34 -6.54 -1.99 -5.32
C ARG A 34 -5.32 -1.19 -4.90
N ILE A 35 -4.42 -1.80 -4.13
CA ILE A 35 -3.20 -1.15 -3.71
C ILE A 35 -2.30 -0.89 -4.91
N GLN A 36 -2.16 -1.85 -5.81
CA GLN A 36 -1.36 -1.66 -7.03
C GLN A 36 -1.89 -0.51 -7.86
N ARG A 37 -3.22 -0.41 -8.03
CA ARG A 37 -3.82 0.69 -8.79
C ARG A 37 -3.61 2.03 -8.11
N LEU A 38 -3.72 2.07 -6.79
CA LEU A 38 -3.46 3.28 -6.04
C LEU A 38 -2.03 3.75 -6.23
N VAL A 39 -1.07 2.85 -6.08
CA VAL A 39 0.35 3.19 -6.23
C VAL A 39 0.66 3.60 -7.66
N ALA A 40 0.02 2.93 -8.65
CA ALA A 40 0.24 3.25 -10.06
C ALA A 40 -0.21 4.67 -10.42
N ARG A 41 -1.08 5.28 -9.64
CA ARG A 41 -1.46 6.68 -9.84
C ARG A 41 -0.37 7.64 -9.38
N MET A 42 0.51 7.20 -8.50
CA MET A 42 1.54 8.03 -7.90
C MET A 42 2.90 7.79 -8.55
N VAL A 43 3.11 6.60 -9.09
CA VAL A 43 4.41 6.14 -9.59
C VAL A 43 4.21 5.55 -10.97
N ARG A 44 5.07 5.90 -11.91
CA ARG A 44 4.92 5.44 -13.30
C ARG A 44 5.65 4.16 -13.63
N ASP A 45 6.75 3.91 -12.95
CA ASP A 45 7.56 2.71 -13.18
C ASP A 45 6.82 1.49 -12.64
N VAL A 46 6.48 0.56 -13.54
CA VAL A 46 5.71 -0.64 -13.19
C VAL A 46 6.43 -1.49 -12.15
N ASP A 47 7.74 -1.64 -12.29
CA ASP A 47 8.52 -2.44 -11.33
C ASP A 47 8.50 -1.78 -9.95
N LEU A 48 8.59 -0.46 -9.92
CA LEU A 48 8.53 0.27 -8.66
C LEU A 48 7.15 0.18 -8.02
N VAL A 49 6.10 0.18 -8.85
CA VAL A 49 4.73 0.00 -8.34
C VAL A 49 4.61 -1.32 -7.60
N GLU A 50 5.13 -2.40 -8.19
CA GLU A 50 5.06 -3.70 -7.54
C GLU A 50 5.86 -3.74 -6.25
N ASP A 51 7.05 -3.15 -6.24
CA ASP A 51 7.89 -3.10 -5.05
C ASP A 51 7.21 -2.31 -3.93
N ILE A 52 6.59 -1.18 -4.26
CA ILE A 52 5.88 -0.37 -3.27
C ILE A 52 4.66 -1.10 -2.74
N ALA A 53 3.93 -1.79 -3.61
CA ALA A 53 2.77 -2.56 -3.16
C ALA A 53 3.19 -3.66 -2.20
N GLN A 54 4.27 -4.38 -2.50
CA GLN A 54 4.78 -5.41 -1.61
C GLN A 54 5.23 -4.82 -0.28
N GLU A 55 5.97 -3.72 -0.33
CA GLU A 55 6.44 -3.06 0.88
C GLU A 55 5.27 -2.57 1.73
N THR A 56 4.19 -2.13 1.09
CA THR A 56 2.98 -1.72 1.79
C THR A 56 2.44 -2.85 2.66
N PHE A 57 2.35 -4.05 2.10
CA PHE A 57 1.83 -5.19 2.85
C PHE A 57 2.81 -5.65 3.94
N ILE A 58 4.11 -5.56 3.69
CA ILE A 58 5.11 -5.87 4.72
C ILE A 58 4.95 -4.91 5.90
N ARG A 59 4.81 -3.63 5.62
CA ARG A 59 4.61 -2.62 6.67
C ARG A 59 3.30 -2.82 7.40
N ALA A 60 2.25 -3.14 6.65
CA ALA A 60 0.95 -3.42 7.26
C ALA A 60 1.04 -4.60 8.22
N TYR A 61 1.71 -5.66 7.81
CA TYR A 61 1.88 -6.83 8.67
C TYR A 61 2.61 -6.46 9.97
N ARG A 62 3.68 -5.69 9.85
CA ARG A 62 4.46 -5.29 11.02
C ARG A 62 3.69 -4.35 11.95
N ALA A 63 2.85 -3.50 11.38
CA ALA A 63 2.09 -2.52 12.15
C ALA A 63 0.76 -3.04 12.66
N LEU A 64 0.36 -4.22 12.21
CA LEU A 64 -0.95 -4.77 12.56
C LEU A 64 -1.20 -4.85 14.06
N PRO A 65 -0.21 -5.20 14.90
CA PRO A 65 -0.44 -5.22 16.35
C PRO A 65 -0.90 -3.89 16.92
N GLN A 66 -0.57 -2.76 16.27
CA GLN A 66 -1.00 -1.44 16.73
C GLN A 66 -2.31 -0.98 16.09
N PHE A 67 -2.84 -1.72 15.13
CA PHE A 67 -4.10 -1.36 14.50
C PHE A 67 -5.24 -1.58 15.50
N ARG A 68 -5.97 -0.52 15.81
CA ARG A 68 -7.03 -0.56 16.83
C ARG A 68 -8.45 -0.67 16.28
N GLY A 69 -8.58 -0.69 14.96
CA GLY A 69 -9.91 -0.76 14.36
C GLY A 69 -10.66 0.56 14.39
N GLU A 70 -9.97 1.68 14.59
CA GLU A 70 -10.58 3.01 14.60
C GLU A 70 -11.03 3.43 13.21
N SER A 71 -10.51 2.78 12.19
CA SER A 71 -10.95 2.95 10.81
C SER A 71 -11.14 1.57 10.22
N ALA A 72 -11.77 1.50 9.04
CA ALA A 72 -11.82 0.26 8.29
C ALA A 72 -10.40 -0.18 7.95
N PHE A 73 -10.17 -1.48 7.86
CA PHE A 73 -8.86 -2.01 7.54
C PHE A 73 -8.31 -1.41 6.26
N TYR A 74 -9.13 -1.33 5.21
CA TYR A 74 -8.65 -0.78 3.94
C TYR A 74 -8.25 0.69 4.04
N THR A 75 -8.96 1.48 4.82
CA THR A 75 -8.60 2.89 5.03
C THR A 75 -7.22 2.99 5.67
N TRP A 76 -6.96 2.16 6.65
CA TRP A 76 -5.67 2.11 7.32
C TRP A 76 -4.56 1.64 6.36
N LEU A 77 -4.85 0.59 5.58
CA LEU A 77 -3.91 0.06 4.59
C LEU A 77 -3.60 1.11 3.51
N TYR A 78 -4.63 1.82 3.07
CA TYR A 78 -4.50 2.91 2.10
C TYR A 78 -3.49 3.96 2.57
N ARG A 79 -3.58 4.36 3.83
CA ARG A 79 -2.65 5.34 4.38
C ARG A 79 -1.21 4.82 4.38
N ILE A 80 -1.04 3.55 4.68
CA ILE A 80 0.29 2.93 4.64
C ILE A 80 0.82 2.95 3.20
N ALA A 81 -0.04 2.63 2.23
CA ALA A 81 0.36 2.61 0.82
C ALA A 81 0.80 4.00 0.35
N VAL A 82 0.01 5.02 0.66
CA VAL A 82 0.34 6.38 0.27
C VAL A 82 1.67 6.82 0.90
N ASN A 83 1.84 6.54 2.18
CA ASN A 83 3.08 6.92 2.88
C ASN A 83 4.28 6.16 2.32
N THR A 84 4.10 4.89 1.98
CA THR A 84 5.16 4.08 1.39
C THR A 84 5.57 4.61 0.03
N ALA A 85 4.58 4.97 -0.80
CA ALA A 85 4.85 5.54 -2.12
C ALA A 85 5.56 6.89 -2.02
N LYS A 86 5.11 7.75 -1.10
CA LYS A 86 5.77 9.04 -0.89
C LYS A 86 7.21 8.89 -0.47
N LYS A 87 7.46 7.95 0.44
CA LYS A 87 8.83 7.70 0.90
C LYS A 87 9.70 7.19 -0.23
N ALA A 88 9.18 6.28 -1.05
CA ALA A 88 9.90 5.75 -2.19
C ALA A 88 10.26 6.86 -3.18
N LEU A 89 9.32 7.76 -3.46
CA LEU A 89 9.57 8.88 -4.37
C LEU A 89 10.62 9.83 -3.80
N MET A 90 10.60 10.07 -2.50
CA MET A 90 11.63 10.89 -1.85
C MET A 90 13.00 10.26 -1.94
N GLU A 91 13.09 8.95 -1.75
CA GLU A 91 14.36 8.24 -1.85
C GLU A 91 14.92 8.28 -3.28
N LEU A 92 14.05 8.18 -4.27
CA LEU A 92 14.46 8.32 -5.66
C LEU A 92 15.11 9.66 -5.91
N ARG A 93 14.59 10.72 -5.31
CA ARG A 93 15.13 12.07 -5.48
C ARG A 93 16.51 12.26 -4.88
N ARG A 94 16.96 11.32 -4.04
CA ARG A 94 18.30 11.38 -3.44
C ARG A 94 19.34 10.68 -4.29
N ASP A 95 18.93 9.87 -5.26
CA ASP A 95 19.85 9.17 -6.16
C ASP A 95 19.98 10.01 -7.44
N PRO A 96 21.16 10.59 -7.72
CA PRO A 96 21.31 11.47 -8.87
C PRO A 96 20.91 10.84 -10.21
N LEU A 97 21.21 9.57 -10.41
CA LEU A 97 20.90 8.90 -11.68
C LEU A 97 19.39 8.68 -11.82
N ILE A 98 18.75 8.28 -10.75
CA ILE A 98 17.33 8.00 -10.77
C ILE A 98 16.52 9.30 -10.81
N VAL A 99 16.98 10.31 -10.08
CA VAL A 99 16.34 11.62 -10.10
C VAL A 99 16.36 12.19 -11.53
N GLU A 100 17.47 12.06 -12.24
CA GLU A 100 17.55 12.56 -13.60
C GLU A 100 16.48 11.93 -14.48
N SER A 101 16.31 10.61 -14.42
CA SER A 101 15.27 9.92 -15.18
C SER A 101 13.88 10.35 -14.77
N ALA A 102 13.64 10.46 -13.47
CA ALA A 102 12.33 10.84 -12.95
C ALA A 102 11.98 12.27 -13.32
N LEU A 103 12.95 13.17 -13.24
CA LEU A 103 12.72 14.57 -13.59
C LEU A 103 12.44 14.74 -15.08
N ALA A 104 13.08 13.94 -15.92
CA ALA A 104 12.81 13.99 -17.35
C ALA A 104 11.35 13.67 -17.65
N VAL A 105 10.79 12.69 -16.96
CA VAL A 105 9.38 12.33 -17.12
C VAL A 105 8.48 13.46 -16.59
N ASP A 106 8.82 14.01 -15.44
CA ASP A 106 8.04 15.09 -14.83
C ASP A 106 8.08 16.34 -15.68
N GLU A 107 9.25 16.67 -16.25
CA GLU A 107 9.39 17.81 -17.12
C GLU A 107 8.53 17.67 -18.37
N ASP A 108 8.48 16.48 -18.94
CA ASP A 108 7.64 16.21 -20.10
C ASP A 108 6.17 16.45 -19.77
N GLU A 109 5.73 16.06 -18.58
CA GLU A 109 4.37 16.29 -18.17
C GLU A 109 4.09 17.77 -17.93
N GLU A 110 5.00 18.47 -17.32
CA GLU A 110 4.82 19.89 -17.03
C GLU A 110 4.80 20.72 -18.30
N THR A 111 5.56 20.32 -19.30
CA THR A 111 5.63 21.07 -20.56
C THR A 111 4.51 20.72 -21.51
N SER A 112 3.85 19.64 -21.29
CA SER A 112 2.70 19.27 -22.11
C SER A 112 1.43 19.98 -21.65
#